data_ded3fa24624d63e8af4f42981bf83793
#
_entry.id   ded3fa24624d63e8af4f42981bf83793
#
_cell.length_a   1.000
_cell.length_b   1.000
_cell.length_c   1.000
_cell.angle_alpha   90.00
_cell.angle_beta   90.00
_cell.angle_gamma   90.00
#
_symmetry.space_group_name_H-M   'P 1'
#
loop_
_entity.id
_entity.type
_entity.pdbx_description
1 polymer ?
#
loop_
_entity_poly.entity_id
_entity_poly.type
_entity_poly.pdbx_seq_one_letter_code
_entity_poly.pdbx_strand_id
1 'polypeptide(L)'
;MPVHNEILLVDEVCQSVEKAVRKMPELRVTIVDDGSNDGTGKSFQKNLKKVKNTKVILLGTNGGKGRAVREGFRDATEEKLIFMDGDMAYSMDHLEPMKVSLTKYDVVIGSRSMVPQAQGGLPARRAFLGWGFNRLACSLLGIDFPDTQAGLKGFTQKAAKALFAKQRLNDFAFDVELLYLCRKLGLSVGQIPAQVTSIHTYKTSQVKLIFDSLKCFQEILLIRWWSWTGAYRLGK
;
A
#
# COMPACT_ATOMS: atom_id res chain seq x y z
N MET A 1 -6.55 4.72 -1.85
CA MET A 1 -6.34 4.58 -0.39
C MET A 1 -7.30 3.50 0.12
N PRO A 2 -6.83 2.32 0.52
CA PRO A 2 -7.66 1.31 1.18
C PRO A 2 -7.95 1.72 2.62
N VAL A 3 -9.18 1.50 3.08
CA VAL A 3 -9.63 1.77 4.45
C VAL A 3 -10.49 0.62 4.97
N HIS A 4 -10.41 0.34 6.28
CA HIS A 4 -11.28 -0.64 6.96
C HIS A 4 -11.42 -0.30 8.43
N ASN A 5 -12.65 -0.01 8.87
CA ASN A 5 -12.98 0.37 10.26
C ASN A 5 -12.12 1.53 10.79
N GLU A 6 -12.13 2.64 10.07
CA GLU A 6 -11.34 3.86 10.34
C GLU A 6 -12.22 5.07 10.61
N ILE A 7 -13.40 4.89 11.21
CA ILE A 7 -14.39 5.97 11.42
C ILE A 7 -13.79 7.19 12.13
N LEU A 8 -12.87 6.98 13.06
CA LEU A 8 -12.24 8.06 13.84
C LEU A 8 -11.28 8.92 13.01
N LEU A 9 -10.79 8.43 11.87
CA LEU A 9 -9.84 9.14 11.02
C LEU A 9 -10.50 9.78 9.79
N VAL A 10 -11.78 9.54 9.56
CA VAL A 10 -12.48 10.00 8.35
C VAL A 10 -12.34 11.50 8.13
N ASP A 11 -12.58 12.30 9.14
CA ASP A 11 -12.56 13.77 9.01
C ASP A 11 -11.15 14.28 8.70
N GLU A 12 -10.13 13.73 9.33
CA GLU A 12 -8.74 14.09 9.12
C GLU A 12 -8.25 13.69 7.72
N VAL A 13 -8.59 12.46 7.30
CA VAL A 13 -8.28 11.99 5.94
C VAL A 13 -8.98 12.86 4.90
N CYS A 14 -10.26 13.18 5.09
CA CYS A 14 -11.02 14.03 4.16
C CYS A 14 -10.41 15.44 4.03
N GLN A 15 -10.00 16.06 5.14
CA GLN A 15 -9.32 17.36 5.13
C GLN A 15 -7.97 17.29 4.38
N SER A 16 -7.20 16.23 4.61
CA SER A 16 -5.92 16.01 3.94
C SER A 16 -6.10 15.79 2.44
N VAL A 17 -7.10 15.01 2.04
CA VAL A 17 -7.47 14.78 0.65
C VAL A 17 -7.91 16.07 -0.03
N GLU A 18 -8.79 16.84 0.60
CA GLU A 18 -9.27 18.12 0.07
C GLU A 18 -8.12 19.11 -0.14
N LYS A 19 -7.22 19.23 0.84
CA LYS A 19 -6.01 20.07 0.73
C LYS A 19 -5.10 19.61 -0.42
N ALA A 20 -4.89 18.30 -0.56
CA ALA A 20 -4.05 17.73 -1.62
C ALA A 20 -4.64 17.98 -3.01
N VAL A 21 -5.95 17.75 -3.20
CA VAL A 21 -6.64 17.99 -4.48
C VAL A 21 -6.65 19.48 -4.85
N ARG A 22 -6.78 20.38 -3.87
CA ARG A 22 -6.65 21.83 -4.11
C ARG A 22 -5.24 22.23 -4.55
N LYS A 23 -4.21 21.61 -3.96
CA LYS A 23 -2.80 21.88 -4.29
C LYS A 23 -2.38 21.27 -5.64
N MET A 24 -2.96 20.13 -6.00
CA MET A 24 -2.68 19.36 -7.22
C MET A 24 -4.01 19.10 -7.97
N PRO A 25 -4.47 19.99 -8.84
CA PRO A 25 -5.76 19.86 -9.51
C PRO A 25 -5.90 18.63 -10.42
N GLU A 26 -4.77 18.07 -10.87
CA GLU A 26 -4.74 16.82 -11.65
C GLU A 26 -4.88 15.57 -10.80
N LEU A 27 -4.69 15.67 -9.45
CA LEU A 27 -4.79 14.55 -8.55
C LEU A 27 -6.23 14.00 -8.51
N ARG A 28 -6.33 12.70 -8.66
CA ARG A 28 -7.58 11.95 -8.42
C ARG A 28 -7.38 11.02 -7.24
N VAL A 29 -8.30 11.05 -6.29
CA VAL A 29 -8.23 10.23 -5.08
C VAL A 29 -9.39 9.25 -5.04
N THR A 30 -9.08 7.97 -4.95
CA THR A 30 -10.06 6.90 -4.74
C THR A 30 -9.87 6.31 -3.35
N ILE A 31 -10.88 6.45 -2.50
CA ILE A 31 -10.98 5.73 -1.23
C ILE A 31 -11.67 4.39 -1.53
N VAL A 32 -11.10 3.31 -1.05
CA VAL A 32 -11.71 1.97 -1.18
C VAL A 32 -11.96 1.41 0.21
N ASP A 33 -13.23 1.37 0.58
CA ASP A 33 -13.68 0.79 1.85
C ASP A 33 -13.84 -0.73 1.71
N ASP A 34 -12.98 -1.45 2.42
CA ASP A 34 -12.94 -2.92 2.40
C ASP A 34 -13.97 -3.53 3.36
N GLY A 35 -15.25 -3.16 3.19
CA GLY A 35 -16.35 -3.74 3.94
C GLY A 35 -16.38 -3.34 5.42
N SER A 36 -16.17 -2.07 5.74
CA SER A 36 -16.28 -1.55 7.11
C SER A 36 -17.70 -1.71 7.67
N ASN A 37 -17.78 -2.00 8.95
CA ASN A 37 -19.04 -2.15 9.68
C ASN A 37 -19.31 -1.04 10.71
N ASP A 38 -18.37 -0.10 10.87
CA ASP A 38 -18.41 1.03 11.82
C ASP A 38 -18.93 2.34 11.20
N GLY A 39 -19.33 2.32 9.92
CA GLY A 39 -19.81 3.50 9.20
C GLY A 39 -18.74 4.28 8.42
N THR A 40 -17.48 3.83 8.43
CA THR A 40 -16.35 4.46 7.73
C THR A 40 -16.69 4.81 6.28
N GLY A 41 -17.11 3.83 5.47
CA GLY A 41 -17.35 4.03 4.04
C GLY A 41 -18.46 5.06 3.75
N LYS A 42 -19.57 4.99 4.50
CA LYS A 42 -20.67 5.95 4.38
C LYS A 42 -20.24 7.37 4.76
N SER A 43 -19.39 7.49 5.78
CA SER A 43 -18.87 8.77 6.23
C SER A 43 -17.95 9.39 5.19
N PHE A 44 -17.04 8.61 4.56
CA PHE A 44 -16.24 9.08 3.42
C PHE A 44 -17.10 9.53 2.25
N GLN A 45 -18.13 8.76 1.87
CA GLN A 45 -19.04 9.16 0.79
C GLN A 45 -19.73 10.50 1.09
N LYS A 46 -20.17 10.71 2.32
CA LYS A 46 -20.81 11.97 2.75
C LYS A 46 -19.83 13.14 2.70
N ASN A 47 -18.65 12.99 3.30
CA ASN A 47 -17.69 14.08 3.48
C ASN A 47 -17.01 14.48 2.16
N LEU A 48 -16.71 13.50 1.29
CA LEU A 48 -16.06 13.76 0.00
C LEU A 48 -17.03 14.07 -1.14
N LYS A 49 -18.36 14.03 -0.93
CA LYS A 49 -19.37 14.26 -1.98
C LYS A 49 -19.18 15.56 -2.78
N LYS A 50 -18.68 16.61 -2.13
CA LYS A 50 -18.46 17.93 -2.74
C LYS A 50 -17.01 18.19 -3.15
N VAL A 51 -16.10 17.27 -2.86
CA VAL A 51 -14.68 17.40 -3.20
C VAL A 51 -14.47 16.86 -4.61
N LYS A 52 -14.04 17.73 -5.52
CA LYS A 52 -13.78 17.34 -6.92
C LYS A 52 -12.68 16.28 -6.98
N ASN A 53 -12.69 15.48 -8.05
CA ASN A 53 -11.67 14.45 -8.30
C ASN A 53 -11.53 13.40 -7.19
N THR A 54 -12.59 13.17 -6.42
CA THR A 54 -12.64 12.11 -5.42
C THR A 54 -13.70 11.07 -5.75
N LYS A 55 -13.40 9.79 -5.44
CA LYS A 55 -14.30 8.65 -5.60
C LYS A 55 -14.24 7.79 -4.35
N VAL A 56 -15.35 7.26 -3.91
CA VAL A 56 -15.42 6.27 -2.84
C VAL A 56 -16.03 4.97 -3.38
N ILE A 57 -15.31 3.89 -3.26
CA ILE A 57 -15.76 2.53 -3.61
C ILE A 57 -16.05 1.79 -2.32
N LEU A 58 -17.24 1.21 -2.20
CA LEU A 58 -17.61 0.36 -1.07
C LEU A 58 -17.57 -1.11 -1.51
N LEU A 59 -16.72 -1.90 -0.88
CA LEU A 59 -16.72 -3.35 -1.07
C LEU A 59 -17.63 -3.96 0.00
N GLY A 60 -18.60 -4.76 -0.40
CA GLY A 60 -19.64 -5.26 0.52
C GLY A 60 -19.14 -6.16 1.65
N THR A 61 -17.93 -6.70 1.55
CA THR A 61 -17.30 -7.58 2.53
C THR A 61 -15.82 -7.30 2.63
N ASN A 62 -15.25 -7.50 3.83
CA ASN A 62 -13.80 -7.47 4.02
C ASN A 62 -13.15 -8.58 3.20
N GLY A 63 -12.24 -8.20 2.33
CA GLY A 63 -11.50 -9.10 1.46
C GLY A 63 -9.99 -8.90 1.52
N GLY A 64 -9.53 -7.99 2.36
CA GLY A 64 -8.12 -7.69 2.64
C GLY A 64 -7.56 -6.51 1.83
N LYS A 65 -6.51 -5.91 2.38
CA LYS A 65 -5.85 -4.70 1.85
C LYS A 65 -5.45 -4.85 0.38
N GLY A 66 -4.85 -5.97 0.00
CA GLY A 66 -4.42 -6.22 -1.38
C GLY A 66 -5.58 -6.25 -2.37
N ARG A 67 -6.75 -6.81 -1.96
CA ARG A 67 -7.97 -6.74 -2.75
C ARG A 67 -8.44 -5.29 -2.91
N ALA A 68 -8.49 -4.52 -1.83
CA ALA A 68 -8.95 -3.14 -1.87
C ALA A 68 -8.07 -2.27 -2.79
N VAL A 69 -6.74 -2.44 -2.73
CA VAL A 69 -5.81 -1.74 -3.63
C VAL A 69 -6.04 -2.12 -5.08
N ARG A 70 -6.17 -3.42 -5.38
CA ARG A 70 -6.44 -3.92 -6.75
C ARG A 70 -7.76 -3.36 -7.30
N GLU A 71 -8.83 -3.34 -6.49
CA GLU A 71 -10.10 -2.75 -6.88
C GLU A 71 -9.99 -1.24 -7.15
N GLY A 72 -9.21 -0.53 -6.36
CA GLY A 72 -8.95 0.89 -6.58
C GLY A 72 -8.22 1.19 -7.88
N PHE A 73 -7.42 0.26 -8.37
CA PHE A 73 -6.65 0.41 -9.62
C PHE A 73 -7.29 -0.23 -10.84
N ARG A 74 -8.39 -0.97 -10.67
CA ARG A 74 -9.05 -1.73 -11.75
C ARG A 74 -9.32 -0.88 -13.00
N ASP A 75 -9.92 0.27 -12.81
CA ASP A 75 -10.37 1.15 -13.89
C ASP A 75 -9.50 2.41 -14.03
N ALA A 76 -8.33 2.43 -13.37
CA ALA A 76 -7.46 3.58 -13.39
C ALA A 76 -6.79 3.76 -14.78
N THR A 77 -6.90 4.95 -15.32
CA THR A 77 -6.36 5.33 -16.63
C THR A 77 -5.20 6.31 -16.55
N GLU A 78 -4.91 6.80 -15.37
CA GLU A 78 -3.84 7.75 -15.10
C GLU A 78 -2.46 7.13 -15.37
N GLU A 79 -1.52 7.95 -15.85
CA GLU A 79 -0.15 7.50 -16.15
C GLU A 79 0.62 7.03 -14.91
N LYS A 80 0.33 7.63 -13.75
CA LYS A 80 0.98 7.35 -12.48
C LYS A 80 -0.07 7.03 -11.43
N LEU A 81 0.10 5.91 -10.79
CA LEU A 81 -0.84 5.36 -9.82
C LEU A 81 -0.11 5.18 -8.49
N ILE A 82 -0.67 5.69 -7.40
CA ILE A 82 -0.06 5.60 -6.07
C ILE A 82 -1.09 5.02 -5.11
N PHE A 83 -0.74 4.00 -4.36
CA PHE A 83 -1.51 3.68 -3.18
C PHE A 83 -0.79 4.16 -1.91
N MET A 84 -1.60 4.58 -0.96
CA MET A 84 -1.20 5.03 0.36
C MET A 84 -2.18 4.47 1.37
N ASP A 85 -1.68 4.01 2.52
CA ASP A 85 -2.54 3.53 3.60
C ASP A 85 -3.51 4.62 4.06
N GLY A 86 -4.75 4.21 4.29
CA GLY A 86 -5.83 5.14 4.65
C GLY A 86 -5.83 5.57 6.11
N ASP A 87 -4.89 5.07 6.93
CA ASP A 87 -4.73 5.39 8.33
C ASP A 87 -3.82 6.61 8.59
N MET A 88 -3.49 7.36 7.53
CA MET A 88 -2.60 8.52 7.59
C MET A 88 -1.19 8.23 8.12
N ALA A 89 -0.73 6.99 8.01
CA ALA A 89 0.66 6.64 8.32
C ALA A 89 1.66 7.47 7.50
N TYR A 90 1.27 7.88 6.30
CA TYR A 90 2.07 8.74 5.42
C TYR A 90 1.30 10.01 5.07
N SER A 91 2.01 11.14 5.01
CA SER A 91 1.46 12.43 4.60
C SER A 91 1.31 12.51 3.08
N MET A 92 0.34 13.30 2.60
CA MET A 92 0.15 13.60 1.17
C MET A 92 1.35 14.31 0.54
N ASP A 93 2.29 14.84 1.33
CA ASP A 93 3.51 15.48 0.82
C ASP A 93 4.46 14.49 0.12
N HIS A 94 4.29 13.19 0.37
CA HIS A 94 5.04 12.15 -0.36
C HIS A 94 4.58 11.97 -1.82
N LEU A 95 3.42 12.51 -2.22
CA LEU A 95 2.89 12.32 -3.57
C LEU A 95 3.78 12.96 -4.65
N GLU A 96 4.31 14.16 -4.43
CA GLU A 96 5.16 14.82 -5.42
C GLU A 96 6.52 14.14 -5.59
N PRO A 97 7.29 13.80 -4.52
CA PRO A 97 8.49 12.99 -4.66
C PRO A 97 8.23 11.64 -5.35
N MET A 98 7.11 10.98 -5.05
CA MET A 98 6.70 9.73 -5.68
C MET A 98 6.47 9.92 -7.19
N LYS A 99 5.70 10.96 -7.57
CA LYS A 99 5.39 11.33 -8.96
C LYS A 99 6.67 11.61 -9.76
N VAL A 100 7.65 12.34 -9.16
CA VAL A 100 8.95 12.60 -9.78
C VAL A 100 9.74 11.31 -9.97
N SER A 101 9.81 10.45 -8.95
CA SER A 101 10.57 9.19 -9.05
C SER A 101 9.98 8.22 -10.08
N LEU A 102 8.66 8.23 -10.30
CA LEU A 102 7.97 7.45 -11.34
C LEU A 102 8.29 7.90 -12.78
N THR A 103 9.03 8.97 -12.98
CA THR A 103 9.58 9.29 -14.31
C THR A 103 10.81 8.45 -14.67
N LYS A 104 11.45 7.83 -13.65
CA LYS A 104 12.70 7.08 -13.80
C LYS A 104 12.52 5.58 -13.55
N TYR A 105 11.51 5.20 -12.75
CA TYR A 105 11.26 3.82 -12.32
C TYR A 105 9.84 3.40 -12.65
N ASP A 106 9.66 2.11 -12.92
CA ASP A 106 8.34 1.52 -13.15
C ASP A 106 7.51 1.45 -11.86
N VAL A 107 8.19 1.22 -10.74
CA VAL A 107 7.63 1.14 -9.39
C VAL A 107 8.48 1.93 -8.43
N VAL A 108 7.86 2.62 -7.47
CA VAL A 108 8.55 3.36 -6.41
C VAL A 108 7.94 2.98 -5.06
N ILE A 109 8.79 2.67 -4.08
CA ILE A 109 8.37 2.39 -2.70
C ILE A 109 8.78 3.51 -1.76
N GLY A 110 7.89 3.88 -0.84
CA GLY A 110 8.22 4.74 0.28
C GLY A 110 8.94 3.93 1.36
N SER A 111 10.24 4.16 1.56
CA SER A 111 11.07 3.38 2.46
C SER A 111 11.31 4.10 3.79
N ARG A 112 10.85 3.49 4.88
CA ARG A 112 11.09 3.98 6.25
C ARG A 112 12.55 3.84 6.65
N SER A 113 13.26 2.87 6.08
CA SER A 113 14.69 2.64 6.34
C SER A 113 15.61 3.77 5.84
N MET A 114 15.12 4.63 4.93
CA MET A 114 15.83 5.79 4.42
C MET A 114 15.70 7.03 5.31
N VAL A 115 14.90 6.96 6.37
CA VAL A 115 14.69 8.07 7.32
C VAL A 115 15.41 7.76 8.63
N PRO A 116 16.20 8.71 9.20
CA PRO A 116 16.84 8.50 10.51
C PRO A 116 15.81 8.16 11.59
N GLN A 117 16.07 7.14 12.40
CA GLN A 117 15.17 6.63 13.44
C GLN A 117 14.90 7.59 14.61
N ALA A 118 15.42 8.81 14.57
CA ALA A 118 15.42 9.76 15.70
C ALA A 118 14.05 10.34 16.07
N GLN A 119 12.98 10.05 15.34
CA GLN A 119 11.66 10.65 15.63
C GLN A 119 10.56 9.58 15.61
N GLY A 120 10.26 9.04 16.80
CA GLY A 120 9.07 8.22 17.00
C GLY A 120 9.16 6.77 16.52
N GLY A 121 10.29 6.10 16.78
CA GLY A 121 10.52 4.72 16.38
C GLY A 121 9.57 3.73 17.05
N LEU A 122 9.16 2.71 16.32
CA LEU A 122 8.52 1.51 16.86
C LEU A 122 9.36 0.96 18.05
N PRO A 123 8.73 0.37 19.08
CA PRO A 123 9.48 -0.32 20.14
C PRO A 123 10.56 -1.22 19.54
N ALA A 124 11.78 -1.17 20.06
CA ALA A 124 12.95 -1.86 19.50
C ALA A 124 12.68 -3.35 19.19
N ARG A 125 11.91 -4.02 20.05
CA ARG A 125 11.47 -5.42 19.85
C ARG A 125 10.64 -5.59 18.58
N ARG A 126 9.73 -4.67 18.29
CA ARG A 126 8.86 -4.70 17.10
C ARG A 126 9.64 -4.38 15.83
N ALA A 127 10.57 -3.42 15.93
CA ALA A 127 11.49 -3.10 14.83
C ALA A 127 12.38 -4.28 14.46
N PHE A 128 12.94 -4.99 15.48
CA PHE A 128 13.77 -6.17 15.29
C PHE A 128 13.00 -7.33 14.65
N LEU A 129 11.78 -7.63 15.12
CA LEU A 129 10.93 -8.66 14.54
C LEU A 129 10.55 -8.34 13.08
N GLY A 130 10.20 -7.08 12.80
CA GLY A 130 9.91 -6.61 11.44
C GLY A 130 11.12 -6.72 10.50
N TRP A 131 12.31 -6.37 10.99
CA TRP A 131 13.57 -6.54 10.24
C TRP A 131 13.86 -8.02 9.96
N GLY A 132 13.76 -8.89 10.97
CA GLY A 132 13.98 -10.33 10.80
C GLY A 132 13.01 -10.95 9.79
N PHE A 133 11.73 -10.57 9.86
CA PHE A 133 10.71 -10.99 8.90
C PHE A 133 11.03 -10.51 7.49
N ASN A 134 11.40 -9.24 7.32
CA ASN A 134 11.78 -8.69 6.02
C ASN A 134 12.99 -9.44 5.42
N ARG A 135 14.03 -9.70 6.20
CA ARG A 135 15.21 -10.45 5.76
C ARG A 135 14.85 -11.87 5.32
N LEU A 136 13.98 -12.55 6.08
CA LEU A 136 13.50 -13.90 5.75
C LEU A 136 12.70 -13.89 4.45
N ALA A 137 11.75 -12.96 4.30
CA ALA A 137 10.95 -12.80 3.08
C ALA A 137 11.83 -12.52 1.86
N CYS A 138 12.79 -11.60 2.00
CA CYS A 138 13.74 -11.26 0.95
C CYS A 138 14.58 -12.47 0.52
N SER A 139 15.11 -13.23 1.48
CA SER A 139 15.90 -14.42 1.21
C SER A 139 15.09 -15.50 0.50
N LEU A 140 13.88 -15.81 0.99
CA LEU A 140 13.01 -16.83 0.41
C LEU A 140 12.58 -16.51 -1.02
N LEU A 141 12.31 -15.23 -1.31
CA LEU A 141 11.84 -14.78 -2.62
C LEU A 141 12.97 -14.29 -3.53
N GLY A 142 14.19 -14.18 -3.00
CA GLY A 142 15.36 -13.68 -3.71
C GLY A 142 15.21 -12.22 -4.14
N ILE A 143 14.49 -11.40 -3.38
CA ILE A 143 14.39 -9.94 -3.55
C ILE A 143 15.28 -9.24 -2.52
N ASP A 144 15.64 -8.00 -2.78
CA ASP A 144 16.48 -7.22 -1.86
C ASP A 144 15.89 -5.81 -1.69
N PHE A 145 14.90 -5.71 -0.80
CA PHE A 145 14.29 -4.44 -0.45
C PHE A 145 14.30 -4.26 1.08
N PRO A 146 14.77 -3.13 1.58
CA PRO A 146 14.88 -2.87 3.02
C PRO A 146 13.52 -2.70 3.70
N ASP A 147 12.47 -2.36 2.95
CA ASP A 147 11.10 -2.18 3.45
C ASP A 147 10.08 -2.73 2.44
N THR A 148 9.78 -4.02 2.53
CA THR A 148 8.85 -4.69 1.61
C THR A 148 7.38 -4.37 1.89
N GLN A 149 7.04 -4.01 3.13
CA GLN A 149 5.66 -3.79 3.58
C GLN A 149 5.31 -2.30 3.78
N ALA A 150 6.04 -1.39 3.13
CA ALA A 150 5.71 0.03 3.16
C ALA A 150 4.32 0.28 2.56
N GLY A 151 3.43 0.93 3.33
CA GLY A 151 2.07 1.28 2.92
C GLY A 151 1.98 2.48 1.97
N LEU A 152 3.08 2.78 1.28
CA LEU A 152 3.18 3.81 0.26
C LEU A 152 3.95 3.25 -0.93
N LYS A 153 3.27 3.04 -2.06
CA LYS A 153 3.88 2.55 -3.31
C LYS A 153 3.26 3.24 -4.51
N GLY A 154 4.13 3.61 -5.47
CA GLY A 154 3.75 4.19 -6.75
C GLY A 154 4.09 3.26 -7.91
N PHE A 155 3.34 3.40 -8.99
CA PHE A 155 3.46 2.58 -10.19
C PHE A 155 3.23 3.44 -11.44
N THR A 156 3.97 3.16 -12.50
CA THR A 156 3.51 3.57 -13.82
C THR A 156 2.25 2.78 -14.19
N GLN A 157 1.39 3.31 -15.05
CA GLN A 157 0.18 2.61 -15.49
C GLN A 157 0.49 1.21 -16.05
N LYS A 158 1.57 1.10 -16.85
CA LYS A 158 2.01 -0.16 -17.43
C LYS A 158 2.40 -1.18 -16.35
N ALA A 159 3.17 -0.74 -15.35
CA ALA A 159 3.58 -1.60 -14.24
C ALA A 159 2.38 -2.02 -13.40
N ALA A 160 1.47 -1.11 -13.06
CA ALA A 160 0.26 -1.42 -12.32
C ALA A 160 -0.58 -2.49 -13.03
N LYS A 161 -0.88 -2.30 -14.32
CA LYS A 161 -1.63 -3.30 -15.11
C LYS A 161 -0.97 -4.67 -15.09
N ALA A 162 0.35 -4.73 -15.30
CA ALA A 162 1.09 -5.99 -15.32
C ALA A 162 1.10 -6.69 -13.95
N LEU A 163 1.27 -5.93 -12.87
CA LEU A 163 1.37 -6.45 -11.51
C LEU A 163 0.02 -6.91 -10.98
N PHE A 164 -1.00 -6.03 -11.02
CA PHE A 164 -2.32 -6.33 -10.46
C PHE A 164 -3.10 -7.39 -11.24
N ALA A 165 -2.80 -7.58 -12.54
CA ALA A 165 -3.31 -8.73 -13.30
C ALA A 165 -2.76 -10.08 -12.81
N LYS A 166 -1.61 -10.09 -12.10
CA LYS A 166 -0.94 -11.30 -11.62
C LYS A 166 -1.02 -11.47 -10.11
N GLN A 167 -1.39 -10.42 -9.39
CA GLN A 167 -1.57 -10.43 -7.94
C GLN A 167 -2.62 -11.47 -7.54
N ARG A 168 -2.25 -12.35 -6.61
CA ARG A 168 -3.10 -13.42 -6.07
C ARG A 168 -3.46 -13.20 -4.60
N LEU A 169 -2.53 -12.63 -3.82
CA LEU A 169 -2.75 -12.36 -2.41
C LEU A 169 -3.65 -11.14 -2.23
N ASN A 170 -4.57 -11.27 -1.31
CA ASN A 170 -5.55 -10.23 -1.00
C ASN A 170 -5.24 -9.51 0.31
N ASP A 171 -4.42 -10.10 1.18
CA ASP A 171 -4.11 -9.60 2.52
C ASP A 171 -2.72 -8.91 2.56
N PHE A 172 -2.13 -8.76 3.73
CA PHE A 172 -0.93 -7.94 3.97
C PHE A 172 0.31 -8.39 3.18
N ALA A 173 0.47 -9.69 2.87
CA ALA A 173 1.62 -10.14 2.08
C ALA A 173 1.53 -9.78 0.58
N PHE A 174 0.43 -9.18 0.10
CA PHE A 174 0.37 -8.68 -1.28
C PHE A 174 1.48 -7.67 -1.58
N ASP A 175 1.89 -6.88 -0.58
CA ASP A 175 2.99 -5.92 -0.71
C ASP A 175 4.31 -6.60 -1.10
N VAL A 176 4.59 -7.74 -0.47
CA VAL A 176 5.77 -8.58 -0.77
C VAL A 176 5.60 -9.28 -2.13
N GLU A 177 4.38 -9.76 -2.44
CA GLU A 177 4.07 -10.37 -3.74
C GLU A 177 4.31 -9.40 -4.89
N LEU A 178 3.88 -8.14 -4.77
CA LEU A 178 4.11 -7.13 -5.80
C LEU A 178 5.61 -6.92 -6.08
N LEU A 179 6.45 -6.84 -5.05
CA LEU A 179 7.90 -6.69 -5.22
C LEU A 179 8.55 -7.93 -5.82
N TYR A 180 8.07 -9.12 -5.44
CA TYR A 180 8.48 -10.36 -6.09
C TYR A 180 8.10 -10.36 -7.59
N LEU A 181 6.89 -9.92 -7.93
CA LEU A 181 6.44 -9.80 -9.31
C LEU A 181 7.23 -8.74 -10.09
N CYS A 182 7.64 -7.62 -9.46
CA CYS A 182 8.53 -6.65 -10.09
C CYS A 182 9.81 -7.31 -10.58
N ARG A 183 10.48 -8.07 -9.69
CA ARG A 183 11.68 -8.83 -10.07
C ARG A 183 11.40 -9.80 -11.21
N LYS A 184 10.32 -10.57 -11.13
CA LYS A 184 9.97 -11.58 -12.13
C LYS A 184 9.65 -10.98 -13.51
N LEU A 185 9.08 -9.78 -13.53
CA LEU A 185 8.71 -9.05 -14.75
C LEU A 185 9.83 -8.12 -15.26
N GLY A 186 10.97 -8.05 -14.56
CA GLY A 186 12.07 -7.16 -14.92
C GLY A 186 11.74 -5.67 -14.79
N LEU A 187 10.79 -5.31 -13.89
CA LEU A 187 10.42 -3.93 -13.64
C LEU A 187 11.45 -3.23 -12.75
N SER A 188 11.79 -2.00 -13.10
CA SER A 188 12.68 -1.17 -12.30
C SER A 188 11.98 -0.66 -11.05
N VAL A 189 12.65 -0.78 -9.87
CA VAL A 189 12.09 -0.34 -8.58
C VAL A 189 12.99 0.71 -7.96
N GLY A 190 12.43 1.90 -7.74
CA GLY A 190 13.07 2.99 -7.01
C GLY A 190 12.57 3.09 -5.57
N GLN A 191 13.24 3.91 -4.76
CA GLN A 191 12.86 4.19 -3.38
C GLN A 191 12.90 5.69 -3.11
N ILE A 192 11.98 6.16 -2.26
CA ILE A 192 12.02 7.50 -1.68
C ILE A 192 11.97 7.40 -0.16
N PRO A 193 12.57 8.35 0.59
CA PRO A 193 12.37 8.43 2.02
C PRO A 193 10.90 8.63 2.35
N ALA A 194 10.37 7.85 3.30
CA ALA A 194 8.98 7.97 3.72
C ALA A 194 8.89 7.98 5.25
N GLN A 195 8.59 9.16 5.79
CA GLN A 195 8.44 9.37 7.23
C GLN A 195 7.02 9.03 7.66
N VAL A 196 6.89 8.23 8.72
CA VAL A 196 5.62 7.94 9.37
C VAL A 196 5.18 9.16 10.19
N THR A 197 3.91 9.53 10.05
CA THR A 197 3.33 10.67 10.79
C THR A 197 3.18 10.35 12.27
N SER A 198 3.15 11.41 13.13
CA SER A 198 2.92 11.25 14.56
C SER A 198 1.52 10.72 14.90
N ILE A 199 0.56 10.91 14.01
CA ILE A 199 -0.83 10.44 14.16
C ILE A 199 -0.86 8.91 14.26
N HIS A 200 -0.07 8.23 13.43
CA HIS A 200 0.01 6.77 13.45
C HIS A 200 0.58 6.21 14.75
N THR A 201 1.38 6.97 15.51
CA THR A 201 1.97 6.50 16.79
C THR A 201 0.95 6.33 17.91
N TYR A 202 -0.19 7.01 17.84
CA TYR A 202 -1.28 6.88 18.83
C TYR A 202 -2.27 5.76 18.52
N LYS A 203 -2.20 5.15 17.33
CA LYS A 203 -3.12 4.09 16.93
C LYS A 203 -2.64 2.75 17.49
N THR A 204 -3.52 2.10 18.24
CA THR A 204 -3.31 0.70 18.61
C THR A 204 -3.42 -0.14 17.33
N SER A 205 -2.30 -0.68 16.87
CA SER A 205 -2.27 -1.52 15.65
C SER A 205 -3.28 -2.66 15.81
N GLN A 206 -4.21 -2.79 14.88
CA GLN A 206 -5.18 -3.89 14.83
C GLN A 206 -4.52 -5.24 14.44
N VAL A 207 -3.24 -5.20 14.09
CA VAL A 207 -2.45 -6.38 13.72
C VAL A 207 -2.23 -7.26 14.95
N LYS A 208 -2.80 -8.46 14.93
CA LYS A 208 -2.53 -9.52 15.90
C LYS A 208 -1.16 -10.11 15.59
N LEU A 209 -0.11 -9.53 16.18
CA LEU A 209 1.31 -9.65 15.79
C LEU A 209 1.73 -11.09 15.45
N ILE A 210 1.33 -12.08 16.24
CA ILE A 210 1.74 -13.49 16.06
C ILE A 210 0.93 -14.14 14.92
N PHE A 211 -0.39 -13.99 14.92
CA PHE A 211 -1.27 -14.62 13.92
C PHE A 211 -1.03 -14.05 12.52
N ASP A 212 -0.90 -12.74 12.42
CA ASP A 212 -0.70 -12.08 11.12
C ASP A 212 0.71 -12.35 10.59
N SER A 213 1.72 -12.49 11.48
CA SER A 213 3.07 -12.89 11.07
C SER A 213 3.13 -14.33 10.56
N LEU A 214 2.44 -15.27 11.19
CA LEU A 214 2.35 -16.67 10.74
C LEU A 214 1.62 -16.76 9.40
N LYS A 215 0.49 -16.06 9.26
CA LYS A 215 -0.26 -15.98 8.01
C LYS A 215 0.60 -15.41 6.89
N CYS A 216 1.25 -14.29 7.15
CA CYS A 216 2.13 -13.64 6.19
C CYS A 216 3.30 -14.56 5.77
N PHE A 217 3.87 -15.34 6.70
CA PHE A 217 4.87 -16.33 6.38
C PHE A 217 4.34 -17.45 5.47
N GLN A 218 3.17 -17.99 5.76
CA GLN A 218 2.50 -18.97 4.89
C GLN A 218 2.25 -18.40 3.47
N GLU A 219 1.81 -17.15 3.39
CA GLU A 219 1.59 -16.46 2.11
C GLU A 219 2.89 -16.27 1.31
N ILE A 220 4.03 -16.01 1.97
CA ILE A 220 5.36 -15.97 1.32
C ILE A 220 5.72 -17.34 0.72
N LEU A 221 5.46 -18.42 1.44
CA LEU A 221 5.68 -19.79 0.91
C LEU A 221 4.75 -20.07 -0.29
N LEU A 222 3.51 -19.59 -0.26
CA LEU A 222 2.58 -19.69 -1.40
C LEU A 222 3.10 -18.93 -2.62
N ILE A 223 3.66 -17.72 -2.46
CA ILE A 223 4.29 -16.98 -3.56
C ILE A 223 5.37 -17.83 -4.21
N ARG A 224 6.22 -18.47 -3.40
CA ARG A 224 7.30 -19.33 -3.90
C ARG A 224 6.76 -20.54 -4.65
N TRP A 225 5.75 -21.20 -4.09
CA TRP A 225 5.08 -22.35 -4.70
C TRP A 225 4.39 -21.98 -6.03
N TRP A 226 3.63 -20.88 -6.07
CA TRP A 226 3.00 -20.38 -7.30
C TRP A 226 4.01 -20.02 -8.38
N SER A 227 5.16 -19.51 -7.97
CA SER A 227 6.23 -19.24 -8.91
C SER A 227 6.79 -20.53 -9.53
N TRP A 228 6.98 -21.55 -8.71
CA TRP A 228 7.49 -22.85 -9.17
C TRP A 228 6.49 -23.59 -10.05
N THR A 229 5.21 -23.60 -9.69
CA THR A 229 4.13 -24.21 -10.48
C THR A 229 3.76 -23.43 -11.74
N GLY A 230 4.37 -22.26 -11.96
CA GLY A 230 4.11 -21.45 -13.14
C GLY A 230 2.85 -20.61 -13.09
N ALA A 231 2.20 -20.47 -11.92
CA ALA A 231 0.98 -19.68 -11.75
C ALA A 231 1.16 -18.18 -12.09
N TYR A 232 2.41 -17.69 -12.09
CA TYR A 232 2.79 -16.35 -12.54
C TYR A 232 3.37 -16.32 -13.98
N ARG A 233 3.21 -17.38 -14.76
CA ARG A 233 3.69 -17.36 -16.15
C ARG A 233 3.02 -16.22 -16.92
N LEU A 234 3.81 -15.56 -17.75
CA LEU A 234 3.29 -14.67 -18.77
C LEU A 234 2.49 -15.56 -19.72
N GLY A 235 1.19 -15.33 -19.89
CA GLY A 235 0.47 -15.89 -21.04
C GLY A 235 1.24 -15.47 -22.29
N LYS A 236 1.49 -16.43 -23.17
CA LYS A 236 2.03 -16.15 -24.50
C LYS A 236 1.08 -15.28 -25.26
#